data_8e2c6f66408e9bcf0d85b0b4e7116bff
#
_entry.id   8e2c6f66408e9bcf0d85b0b4e7116bff
#
_cell.length_a   1.000
_cell.length_b   1.000
_cell.length_c   1.000
_cell.angle_alpha   90.00
_cell.angle_beta   90.00
_cell.angle_gamma   90.00
#
_symmetry.space_group_name_H-M   'P 1'
#
loop_
_entity.id
_entity.type
_entity.pdbx_description
1 polymer ?
#
loop_
_entity_poly.entity_id
_entity_poly.type
_entity_poly.pdbx_seq_one_letter_code
_entity_poly.pdbx_strand_id
1 'polypeptide(L)'
;MDIAARPACLALMLALGACSSGEERASTRPTSFDGEVLRIAVLRADGRTERFSSLRDEWYSWSWFPFMPNHSGRRWTMGKTDRDGVSLAYALVSWDNDDPTDYLSAGFWMRFDGARTTRRLNPADAEIVPFIDGPELDARHPPELPVSGTAAYAGSAGGVYRYRQPGAEPLAEEFTATITLEADFAAGTVAGCIGCVGDIALEREHLYALLGWRRGDAVAGHPPTGYEIRFAPAAIGATGGFEGASVAVTHPDRAIVGSDGSWSGRFSSRPAGDGTPRLAAGHASAAFAEADGGEGSFDSIFTVLHPTLLPEPPRDDPRPGP
;
A
#
# COMPACT_ATOMS: atom_id res chain seq x y z
N MET A 1 -8.16 -74.46 8.51
CA MET A 1 -6.94 -73.81 9.00
C MET A 1 -6.39 -72.99 7.84
N ASP A 2 -6.93 -71.81 7.64
CA ASP A 2 -6.53 -70.91 6.55
C ASP A 2 -5.79 -69.72 7.11
N ILE A 3 -4.53 -69.62 6.71
CA ILE A 3 -3.65 -68.52 7.11
C ILE A 3 -3.74 -67.45 6.00
N ALA A 4 -4.49 -66.40 6.26
CA ALA A 4 -4.57 -65.26 5.36
C ALA A 4 -3.31 -64.40 5.43
N ALA A 5 -2.57 -64.36 4.34
CA ALA A 5 -1.44 -63.46 4.12
C ALA A 5 -1.93 -62.01 3.85
N ARG A 6 -1.52 -61.06 4.68
CA ARG A 6 -1.71 -59.63 4.41
C ARG A 6 -0.58 -59.09 3.53
N PRO A 7 -0.87 -58.34 2.47
CA PRO A 7 0.16 -57.63 1.74
C PRO A 7 0.52 -56.34 2.48
N ALA A 8 1.81 -56.14 2.77
CA ALA A 8 2.37 -54.90 3.24
C ALA A 8 2.42 -53.92 2.09
N CYS A 9 1.60 -52.85 2.16
CA CYS A 9 1.76 -51.69 1.27
C CYS A 9 2.98 -50.89 1.69
N LEU A 10 4.03 -50.99 0.94
CA LEU A 10 5.23 -50.15 1.05
C LEU A 10 4.91 -48.79 0.40
N ALA A 11 4.60 -47.79 1.20
CA ALA A 11 4.43 -46.43 0.75
C ALA A 11 5.82 -45.82 0.45
N LEU A 12 6.16 -45.77 -0.83
CA LEU A 12 7.33 -45.09 -1.36
C LEU A 12 7.05 -43.58 -1.31
N MET A 13 7.50 -42.88 -0.29
CA MET A 13 7.52 -41.43 -0.24
C MET A 13 8.55 -40.93 -1.25
N LEU A 14 8.09 -40.60 -2.45
CA LEU A 14 8.84 -39.76 -3.39
C LEU A 14 8.87 -38.34 -2.81
N ALA A 15 9.95 -38.00 -2.13
CA ALA A 15 10.31 -36.63 -1.87
C ALA A 15 10.65 -35.97 -3.20
N LEU A 16 9.64 -35.40 -3.87
CA LEU A 16 9.85 -34.42 -4.92
C LEU A 16 10.46 -33.20 -4.26
N GLY A 17 11.79 -33.15 -4.22
CA GLY A 17 12.52 -31.93 -4.02
C GLY A 17 12.15 -30.97 -5.13
N ALA A 18 11.16 -30.12 -4.88
CA ALA A 18 10.94 -28.92 -5.66
C ALA A 18 12.18 -28.05 -5.44
N CYS A 19 13.18 -28.17 -6.31
CA CYS A 19 14.09 -27.08 -6.59
C CYS A 19 13.21 -26.01 -7.24
N SER A 20 12.56 -25.18 -6.42
CA SER A 20 12.13 -23.88 -6.87
C SER A 20 13.43 -23.18 -7.24
N SER A 21 13.71 -23.06 -8.53
CA SER A 21 14.56 -22.01 -9.05
C SER A 21 13.88 -20.70 -8.60
N GLY A 22 14.28 -20.20 -7.43
CA GLY A 22 13.78 -18.94 -6.92
C GLY A 22 14.21 -17.90 -7.94
N GLU A 23 13.28 -17.43 -8.76
CA GLU A 23 13.47 -16.17 -9.45
C GLU A 23 13.74 -15.17 -8.35
N GLU A 24 14.97 -14.65 -8.30
CA GLU A 24 15.33 -13.59 -7.38
C GLU A 24 14.43 -12.39 -7.75
N ARG A 25 13.44 -12.14 -6.92
CA ARG A 25 12.58 -10.97 -7.08
C ARG A 25 13.33 -9.72 -6.62
N ALA A 26 13.00 -8.60 -7.24
CA ALA A 26 13.52 -7.33 -6.76
C ALA A 26 13.10 -7.11 -5.29
N SER A 27 13.96 -6.49 -4.52
CA SER A 27 13.72 -6.17 -3.11
C SER A 27 14.16 -4.74 -2.81
N THR A 28 13.44 -4.07 -1.93
CA THR A 28 13.84 -2.75 -1.46
C THR A 28 14.80 -2.87 -0.28
N ARG A 29 15.75 -1.94 -0.22
CA ARG A 29 16.59 -1.73 0.94
C ARG A 29 16.07 -0.55 1.74
N PRO A 30 16.46 -0.41 3.01
CA PRO A 30 16.03 0.68 3.85
C PRO A 30 16.14 2.03 3.16
N THR A 31 15.10 2.82 3.29
CA THR A 31 15.05 4.21 2.88
C THR A 31 15.81 5.08 3.89
N SER A 32 16.19 6.28 3.51
CA SER A 32 16.62 7.30 4.45
C SER A 32 15.96 8.63 4.11
N PHE A 33 15.58 9.37 5.14
CA PHE A 33 14.99 10.68 5.04
C PHE A 33 15.64 11.59 6.08
N ASP A 34 15.99 12.82 5.71
CA ASP A 34 16.68 13.79 6.57
C ASP A 34 15.85 15.07 6.79
N GLY A 35 14.53 15.00 6.56
CA GLY A 35 13.62 16.13 6.62
C GLY A 35 13.41 16.82 5.27
N GLU A 36 14.34 16.64 4.32
CA GLU A 36 14.28 17.25 3.00
C GLU A 36 14.38 16.24 1.87
N VAL A 37 15.31 15.30 1.96
CA VAL A 37 15.67 14.39 0.87
C VAL A 37 15.37 12.95 1.25
N LEU A 38 14.46 12.33 0.51
CA LEU A 38 14.20 10.89 0.57
C LEU A 38 15.18 10.15 -0.35
N ARG A 39 15.76 9.05 0.17
CA ARG A 39 16.65 8.15 -0.59
C ARG A 39 16.13 6.73 -0.50
N ILE A 40 15.95 6.09 -1.63
CA ILE A 40 15.48 4.70 -1.74
C ILE A 40 16.52 3.90 -2.51
N ALA A 41 16.80 2.69 -2.05
CA ALA A 41 17.63 1.73 -2.77
C ALA A 41 16.83 0.45 -3.03
N VAL A 42 16.89 -0.02 -4.26
CA VAL A 42 16.23 -1.23 -4.73
C VAL A 42 17.27 -2.19 -5.26
N LEU A 43 17.32 -3.40 -4.74
CA LEU A 43 18.07 -4.51 -5.32
C LEU A 43 17.16 -5.20 -6.35
N ARG A 44 17.54 -5.12 -7.60
CA ARG A 44 16.80 -5.75 -8.71
C ARG A 44 17.06 -7.26 -8.74
N ALA A 45 16.19 -8.00 -9.39
CA ALA A 45 16.35 -9.44 -9.64
C ALA A 45 17.65 -9.80 -10.37
N ASP A 46 18.18 -8.89 -11.19
CA ASP A 46 19.47 -9.04 -11.89
C ASP A 46 20.70 -8.71 -11.03
N GLY A 47 20.52 -8.50 -9.74
CA GLY A 47 21.59 -8.18 -8.78
C GLY A 47 22.07 -6.72 -8.81
N ARG A 48 21.57 -5.90 -9.72
CA ARG A 48 21.92 -4.47 -9.76
C ARG A 48 21.17 -3.70 -8.68
N THR A 49 21.83 -2.71 -8.09
CA THR A 49 21.18 -1.80 -7.14
C THR A 49 20.85 -0.48 -7.82
N GLU A 50 19.56 -0.13 -7.85
CA GLU A 50 19.11 1.21 -8.21
C GLU A 50 19.02 2.07 -6.95
N ARG A 51 19.34 3.36 -7.09
CA ARG A 51 19.23 4.34 -6.01
C ARG A 51 18.48 5.56 -6.51
N PHE A 52 17.43 5.93 -5.79
CA PHE A 52 16.63 7.11 -6.06
C PHE A 52 16.88 8.17 -4.99
N SER A 53 16.74 9.43 -5.38
CA SER A 53 16.85 10.58 -4.49
C SER A 53 15.84 11.64 -4.90
N SER A 54 15.01 12.08 -3.99
CA SER A 54 14.01 13.12 -4.27
C SER A 54 14.64 14.46 -4.69
N LEU A 55 15.91 14.69 -4.40
CA LEU A 55 16.63 15.87 -4.87
C LEU A 55 17.00 15.82 -6.36
N ARG A 56 17.21 14.61 -6.92
CA ARG A 56 17.76 14.43 -8.27
C ARG A 56 16.79 13.81 -9.26
N ASP A 57 16.01 12.86 -8.78
CA ASP A 57 15.19 11.97 -9.59
C ASP A 57 13.71 12.32 -9.47
N GLU A 58 13.39 13.38 -8.75
CA GLU A 58 12.03 13.83 -8.54
C GLU A 58 11.43 14.38 -9.83
N TRP A 59 10.33 13.78 -10.28
CA TRP A 59 9.54 14.30 -11.38
C TRP A 59 8.30 15.03 -10.90
N TYR A 60 7.88 14.71 -9.68
CA TYR A 60 6.67 15.20 -9.09
C TYR A 60 6.71 15.03 -7.57
N SER A 61 6.43 16.12 -6.87
CA SER A 61 6.33 16.13 -5.42
C SER A 61 5.18 17.01 -5.00
N TRP A 62 4.43 16.59 -3.99
CA TRP A 62 3.43 17.43 -3.37
C TRP A 62 3.17 17.04 -1.92
N SER A 63 2.74 17.99 -1.13
CA SER A 63 2.37 17.78 0.25
C SER A 63 0.96 17.19 0.29
N TRP A 64 0.82 16.02 0.88
CA TRP A 64 -0.43 15.28 0.87
C TRP A 64 -1.24 15.43 2.16
N PHE A 65 -0.53 15.63 3.24
CA PHE A 65 -1.18 15.84 4.51
C PHE A 65 -1.25 17.34 4.78
N PRO A 66 -2.43 17.90 5.03
CA PRO A 66 -2.51 19.16 5.71
C PRO A 66 -1.73 19.01 7.02
N PHE A 67 -0.96 20.01 7.38
CA PHE A 67 -0.12 20.00 8.57
C PHE A 67 -0.88 19.37 9.75
N MET A 68 -0.45 18.16 10.12
CA MET A 68 -0.96 17.51 11.31
C MET A 68 -0.26 18.09 12.52
N PRO A 69 -0.87 18.16 13.70
CA PRO A 69 -0.32 18.89 14.84
C PRO A 69 1.13 18.57 15.16
N ASN A 70 1.56 17.33 14.96
CA ASN A 70 2.93 16.89 15.23
C ASN A 70 3.54 16.06 14.10
N HIS A 71 2.94 16.08 12.90
CA HIS A 71 3.44 15.29 11.77
C HIS A 71 3.28 16.07 10.48
N SER A 72 4.28 15.94 9.62
CA SER A 72 4.21 16.31 8.21
C SER A 72 4.26 15.10 7.31
N GLY A 73 3.75 15.23 6.12
CA GLY A 73 3.77 14.16 5.14
C GLY A 73 3.99 14.69 3.73
N ARG A 74 4.66 13.90 2.93
CA ARG A 74 4.91 14.22 1.52
C ARG A 74 4.92 12.95 0.69
N ARG A 75 4.60 13.12 -0.57
CA ARG A 75 4.70 12.09 -1.59
C ARG A 75 5.73 12.48 -2.63
N TRP A 76 6.48 11.51 -3.11
CA TRP A 76 7.37 11.65 -4.26
C TRP A 76 7.15 10.55 -5.28
N THR A 77 7.26 10.93 -6.54
CA THR A 77 7.49 10.00 -7.65
C THR A 77 8.85 10.33 -8.23
N MET A 78 9.74 9.35 -8.17
CA MET A 78 11.12 9.45 -8.65
C MET A 78 11.31 8.50 -9.81
N GLY A 79 12.03 8.91 -10.85
CA GLY A 79 12.18 8.10 -12.03
C GLY A 79 13.57 8.06 -12.61
N LYS A 80 13.89 6.92 -13.23
CA LYS A 80 15.15 6.69 -13.96
C LYS A 80 14.90 5.97 -15.26
N THR A 81 15.69 6.32 -16.25
CA THR A 81 15.74 5.63 -17.53
C THR A 81 17.13 5.07 -17.74
N ASP A 82 17.22 3.80 -18.06
CA ASP A 82 18.45 3.16 -18.52
C ASP A 82 18.26 2.59 -19.94
N ARG A 83 19.25 1.85 -20.45
CA ARG A 83 19.19 1.25 -21.80
C ARG A 83 18.13 0.14 -21.90
N ASP A 84 17.78 -0.48 -20.77
CA ASP A 84 16.95 -1.68 -20.68
C ASP A 84 15.49 -1.34 -20.34
N GLY A 85 15.21 -0.12 -19.81
CA GLY A 85 13.85 0.30 -19.46
C GLY A 85 13.76 1.56 -18.60
N VAL A 86 12.61 1.73 -17.99
CA VAL A 86 12.30 2.81 -17.05
C VAL A 86 11.96 2.23 -15.69
N SER A 87 12.47 2.81 -14.63
CA SER A 87 12.09 2.49 -13.25
C SER A 87 11.47 3.72 -12.58
N LEU A 88 10.41 3.49 -11.82
CA LEU A 88 9.77 4.49 -10.96
C LEU A 88 9.86 4.03 -9.51
N ALA A 89 10.08 4.96 -8.59
CA ALA A 89 9.88 4.76 -7.17
C ALA A 89 8.84 5.77 -6.67
N TYR A 90 7.77 5.26 -6.11
CA TYR A 90 6.72 6.05 -5.48
C TYR A 90 6.80 5.86 -3.98
N ALA A 91 6.73 6.94 -3.21
CA ALA A 91 6.79 6.87 -1.76
C ALA A 91 5.90 7.91 -1.08
N LEU A 92 5.18 7.45 -0.07
CA LEU A 92 4.56 8.26 0.97
C LEU A 92 5.53 8.31 2.16
N VAL A 93 5.77 9.48 2.69
CA VAL A 93 6.59 9.66 3.90
C VAL A 93 5.84 10.55 4.87
N SER A 94 5.75 10.10 6.11
CA SER A 94 5.28 10.89 7.24
C SER A 94 6.41 11.05 8.24
N TRP A 95 6.58 12.21 8.84
CA TRP A 95 7.65 12.45 9.81
C TRP A 95 7.18 13.34 10.95
N ASP A 96 7.90 13.25 12.08
CA ASP A 96 7.73 14.13 13.20
C ASP A 96 8.22 15.53 12.86
N ASN A 97 7.41 16.57 13.13
CA ASN A 97 7.80 17.96 12.85
C ASN A 97 8.96 18.44 13.74
N ASP A 98 9.10 17.88 14.94
CA ASP A 98 10.17 18.24 15.88
C ASP A 98 11.46 17.44 15.62
N ASP A 99 11.34 16.25 15.02
CA ASP A 99 12.46 15.41 14.63
C ASP A 99 12.21 14.77 13.26
N PRO A 100 12.60 15.42 12.15
CA PRO A 100 12.40 14.89 10.81
C PRO A 100 13.12 13.57 10.53
N THR A 101 14.09 13.17 11.36
CA THR A 101 14.74 11.86 11.22
C THR A 101 13.88 10.72 11.73
N ASP A 102 12.79 11.05 12.43
CA ASP A 102 11.80 10.13 12.93
C ASP A 102 10.62 10.06 11.94
N TYR A 103 10.72 9.15 11.01
CA TYR A 103 9.79 9.04 9.90
C TYR A 103 9.32 7.60 9.66
N LEU A 104 8.24 7.52 8.91
CA LEU A 104 7.66 6.30 8.36
C LEU A 104 7.49 6.50 6.85
N SER A 105 7.90 5.51 6.06
CA SER A 105 7.65 5.49 4.62
C SER A 105 6.92 4.22 4.19
N ALA A 106 6.00 4.39 3.24
CA ALA A 106 5.42 3.30 2.47
C ALA A 106 5.50 3.65 1.00
N GLY A 107 5.80 2.68 0.16
CA GLY A 107 5.99 2.94 -1.26
C GLY A 107 6.01 1.68 -2.08
N PHE A 108 6.20 1.87 -3.38
CA PHE A 108 6.48 0.81 -4.31
C PHE A 108 7.51 1.24 -5.36
N TRP A 109 8.27 0.29 -5.82
CA TRP A 109 9.09 0.41 -7.00
C TRP A 109 8.41 -0.28 -8.16
N MET A 110 8.45 0.34 -9.33
CA MET A 110 7.94 -0.21 -10.58
C MET A 110 9.04 -0.26 -11.64
N ARG A 111 9.07 -1.33 -12.41
CA ARG A 111 9.96 -1.47 -13.55
C ARG A 111 9.17 -1.73 -14.83
N PHE A 112 9.52 -0.98 -15.87
CA PHE A 112 8.95 -1.06 -17.21
C PHE A 112 10.06 -1.45 -18.18
N ASP A 113 10.25 -2.73 -18.40
CA ASP A 113 11.28 -3.23 -19.30
C ASP A 113 10.99 -2.87 -20.75
N GLY A 114 12.03 -2.51 -21.49
CA GLY A 114 11.94 -2.07 -22.88
C GLY A 114 11.38 -0.67 -23.09
N ALA A 115 10.81 -0.01 -22.07
CA ALA A 115 10.37 1.36 -22.17
C ALA A 115 11.55 2.32 -22.40
N ARG A 116 11.40 3.29 -23.30
CA ARG A 116 12.46 4.24 -23.67
C ARG A 116 12.23 5.63 -23.13
N THR A 117 11.09 5.86 -22.52
CA THR A 117 10.66 7.18 -22.04
C THR A 117 9.66 7.01 -20.93
N THR A 118 9.62 7.99 -20.06
CA THR A 118 8.65 8.09 -18.97
C THR A 118 7.24 8.49 -19.45
N ARG A 119 7.10 8.78 -20.72
CA ARG A 119 5.80 9.11 -21.29
C ARG A 119 5.09 7.83 -21.73
N ARG A 120 3.80 7.71 -21.41
CA ARG A 120 2.96 6.58 -21.80
C ARG A 120 3.41 5.24 -21.20
N LEU A 121 3.92 5.25 -19.96
CA LEU A 121 4.11 4.02 -19.21
C LEU A 121 2.74 3.43 -18.88
N ASN A 122 2.63 2.13 -19.07
CA ASN A 122 1.43 1.38 -18.72
C ASN A 122 1.71 0.56 -17.45
N PRO A 123 1.16 0.91 -16.28
CA PRO A 123 1.39 0.17 -15.05
C PRO A 123 0.96 -1.31 -15.08
N ALA A 124 0.14 -1.71 -16.08
CA ALA A 124 -0.22 -3.13 -16.28
C ALA A 124 0.99 -4.00 -16.63
N ASP A 125 2.02 -3.42 -17.27
CA ASP A 125 3.21 -4.12 -17.75
C ASP A 125 4.37 -4.02 -16.75
N ALA A 126 4.15 -3.42 -15.57
CA ALA A 126 5.20 -3.19 -14.61
C ALA A 126 5.38 -4.35 -13.64
N GLU A 127 6.64 -4.68 -13.33
CA GLU A 127 6.96 -5.34 -12.07
C GLU A 127 6.76 -4.34 -10.94
N ILE A 128 6.00 -4.70 -9.89
CA ILE A 128 5.72 -3.84 -8.73
C ILE A 128 6.23 -4.52 -7.47
N VAL A 129 7.06 -3.82 -6.72
CA VAL A 129 7.61 -4.26 -5.43
C VAL A 129 7.27 -3.24 -4.36
N PRO A 130 6.32 -3.55 -3.46
CA PRO A 130 5.98 -2.66 -2.36
C PRO A 130 7.08 -2.68 -1.29
N PHE A 131 7.15 -1.62 -0.50
CA PHE A 131 8.00 -1.54 0.67
C PHE A 131 7.36 -0.69 1.78
N ILE A 132 7.75 -0.99 3.01
CA ILE A 132 7.53 -0.15 4.19
C ILE A 132 8.86 -0.03 4.93
N ASP A 133 9.20 1.16 5.42
CA ASP A 133 10.46 1.41 6.10
C ASP A 133 10.44 2.69 6.93
N GLY A 134 11.43 2.86 7.78
CA GLY A 134 11.68 4.04 8.58
C GLY A 134 12.12 3.72 10.01
N PRO A 135 12.72 4.68 10.72
CA PRO A 135 13.13 4.51 12.13
C PRO A 135 11.98 4.13 13.06
N GLU A 136 10.76 4.56 12.73
CA GLU A 136 9.55 4.20 13.49
C GLU A 136 9.17 2.71 13.35
N LEU A 137 9.81 1.98 12.43
CA LEU A 137 9.63 0.54 12.23
C LEU A 137 10.87 -0.24 12.71
N ASP A 138 11.62 0.26 13.68
CA ASP A 138 12.84 -0.41 14.16
C ASP A 138 12.52 -1.77 14.75
N ALA A 139 12.95 -2.82 14.05
CA ALA A 139 12.74 -4.21 14.49
C ALA A 139 13.53 -4.57 15.76
N ARG A 140 14.53 -3.78 16.14
CA ARG A 140 15.30 -3.98 17.38
C ARG A 140 14.57 -3.43 18.60
N HIS A 141 13.66 -2.49 18.37
CA HIS A 141 12.81 -1.88 19.39
C HIS A 141 11.35 -2.02 18.96
N PRO A 142 10.78 -3.23 19.04
CA PRO A 142 9.38 -3.44 18.67
C PRO A 142 8.47 -2.61 19.58
N PRO A 143 7.25 -2.26 19.11
CA PRO A 143 6.31 -1.53 19.92
C PRO A 143 5.94 -2.29 21.19
N GLU A 144 5.80 -1.58 22.30
CA GLU A 144 5.14 -2.09 23.49
C GLU A 144 3.62 -2.03 23.22
N LEU A 145 3.07 -3.13 22.74
CA LEU A 145 1.65 -3.19 22.40
C LEU A 145 0.79 -3.20 23.67
N PRO A 146 -0.31 -2.44 23.71
CA PRO A 146 -1.29 -2.53 24.79
C PRO A 146 -1.84 -3.96 24.90
N VAL A 147 -2.15 -4.39 26.12
CA VAL A 147 -2.79 -5.71 26.38
C VAL A 147 -4.31 -5.65 26.36
N SER A 148 -4.87 -4.47 26.15
CA SER A 148 -6.33 -4.24 26.13
C SER A 148 -6.65 -2.94 25.41
N GLY A 149 -7.93 -2.75 25.07
CA GLY A 149 -8.44 -1.58 24.38
C GLY A 149 -8.44 -1.71 22.87
N THR A 150 -8.99 -0.70 22.24
CA THR A 150 -9.08 -0.58 20.77
C THR A 150 -8.53 0.77 20.35
N ALA A 151 -7.96 0.82 19.15
CA ALA A 151 -7.57 2.09 18.51
C ALA A 151 -8.04 2.11 17.06
N ALA A 152 -8.55 3.26 16.64
CA ALA A 152 -8.91 3.52 15.25
C ALA A 152 -7.84 4.44 14.64
N TYR A 153 -7.35 4.08 13.48
CA TYR A 153 -6.35 4.84 12.74
C TYR A 153 -6.96 5.31 11.43
N ALA A 154 -6.58 6.47 10.97
CA ALA A 154 -6.95 6.97 9.66
C ALA A 154 -5.73 7.50 8.91
N GLY A 155 -5.78 7.44 7.59
CA GLY A 155 -4.67 7.91 6.77
C GLY A 155 -4.93 7.80 5.30
N SER A 156 -3.85 7.63 4.57
CA SER A 156 -3.86 7.65 3.13
C SER A 156 -3.37 6.35 2.53
N ALA A 157 -4.02 5.96 1.46
CA ALA A 157 -3.62 4.87 0.60
C ALA A 157 -3.41 5.39 -0.82
N GLY A 158 -2.60 4.68 -1.58
CA GLY A 158 -2.41 4.92 -2.99
C GLY A 158 -1.75 3.72 -3.64
N GLY A 159 -1.72 3.70 -4.97
CA GLY A 159 -1.16 2.56 -5.67
C GLY A 159 -1.56 2.49 -7.12
N VAL A 160 -1.64 1.29 -7.64
CA VAL A 160 -2.02 1.01 -9.03
C VAL A 160 -3.35 0.27 -9.08
N TYR A 161 -4.30 0.84 -9.78
CA TYR A 161 -5.56 0.22 -10.17
C TYR A 161 -5.45 -0.30 -11.58
N ARG A 162 -5.80 -1.56 -11.79
CA ARG A 162 -5.91 -2.18 -13.10
C ARG A 162 -7.33 -2.68 -13.31
N TYR A 163 -7.83 -2.52 -14.52
CA TYR A 163 -9.14 -3.03 -14.88
C TYR A 163 -9.18 -3.47 -16.34
N ARG A 164 -9.82 -4.59 -16.59
CA ARG A 164 -10.04 -5.14 -17.93
C ARG A 164 -11.50 -5.56 -18.08
N GLN A 165 -12.15 -5.06 -19.09
CA GLN A 165 -13.46 -5.52 -19.52
C GLN A 165 -13.34 -6.28 -20.85
N PRO A 166 -14.11 -7.37 -21.07
CA PRO A 166 -14.10 -8.07 -22.35
C PRO A 166 -14.36 -7.13 -23.53
N GLY A 167 -13.46 -7.13 -24.51
CA GLY A 167 -13.57 -6.31 -25.71
C GLY A 167 -13.15 -4.84 -25.56
N ALA A 168 -12.69 -4.41 -24.39
CA ALA A 168 -12.15 -3.07 -24.17
C ALA A 168 -10.63 -3.10 -23.96
N GLU A 169 -9.96 -1.97 -24.18
CA GLU A 169 -8.56 -1.80 -23.84
C GLU A 169 -8.37 -1.84 -22.31
N PRO A 170 -7.37 -2.55 -21.82
CA PRO A 170 -7.07 -2.59 -20.40
C PRO A 170 -6.76 -1.18 -19.86
N LEU A 171 -7.32 -0.87 -18.70
CA LEU A 171 -6.98 0.32 -17.93
C LEU A 171 -5.92 -0.03 -16.89
N ALA A 172 -4.91 0.81 -16.74
CA ALA A 172 -4.00 0.79 -15.60
C ALA A 172 -3.60 2.22 -15.24
N GLU A 173 -3.91 2.65 -14.03
CA GLU A 173 -3.71 4.03 -13.58
C GLU A 173 -3.35 4.06 -12.09
N GLU A 174 -2.63 5.09 -11.67
CA GLU A 174 -2.40 5.37 -10.26
C GLU A 174 -3.69 5.87 -9.60
N PHE A 175 -3.90 5.46 -8.36
CA PHE A 175 -5.05 5.90 -7.56
C PHE A 175 -4.62 6.44 -6.19
N THR A 176 -5.53 7.15 -5.57
CA THR A 176 -5.44 7.67 -4.20
C THR A 176 -6.75 7.42 -3.47
N ALA A 177 -6.67 7.18 -2.16
CA ALA A 177 -7.82 6.90 -1.32
C ALA A 177 -7.53 7.22 0.16
N THR A 178 -8.59 7.26 0.97
CA THR A 178 -8.49 7.19 2.41
C THR A 178 -8.48 5.73 2.86
N ILE A 179 -7.74 5.45 3.93
CA ILE A 179 -7.74 4.18 4.63
C ILE A 179 -8.08 4.38 6.10
N THR A 180 -8.78 3.40 6.67
CA THR A 180 -8.98 3.27 8.11
C THR A 180 -8.49 1.91 8.57
N LEU A 181 -7.85 1.85 9.76
CA LEU A 181 -7.56 0.61 10.46
C LEU A 181 -8.20 0.64 11.84
N GLU A 182 -8.68 -0.52 12.29
CA GLU A 182 -9.19 -0.74 13.63
C GLU A 182 -8.38 -1.85 14.28
N ALA A 183 -7.66 -1.52 15.35
CA ALA A 183 -6.89 -2.47 16.13
C ALA A 183 -7.65 -2.79 17.43
N ASP A 184 -7.84 -4.07 17.69
CA ASP A 184 -8.30 -4.61 18.98
C ASP A 184 -7.10 -5.28 19.66
N PHE A 185 -6.49 -4.57 20.60
CA PHE A 185 -5.31 -5.06 21.30
C PHE A 185 -5.66 -6.15 22.33
N ALA A 186 -6.92 -6.20 22.82
CA ALA A 186 -7.37 -7.29 23.69
C ALA A 186 -7.50 -8.60 22.92
N ALA A 187 -8.00 -8.54 21.69
CA ALA A 187 -8.09 -9.69 20.80
C ALA A 187 -6.76 -9.94 20.05
N GLY A 188 -5.82 -8.99 20.05
CA GLY A 188 -4.58 -9.05 19.29
C GLY A 188 -4.81 -9.06 17.78
N THR A 189 -5.79 -8.30 17.29
CA THR A 189 -6.16 -8.27 15.86
C THR A 189 -6.25 -6.85 15.32
N VAL A 190 -6.04 -6.73 14.01
CA VAL A 190 -6.26 -5.49 13.26
C VAL A 190 -7.03 -5.79 11.98
N ALA A 191 -7.95 -4.92 11.61
CA ALA A 191 -8.73 -4.96 10.37
C ALA A 191 -8.69 -3.56 9.72
N GLY A 192 -9.14 -3.45 8.47
CA GLY A 192 -9.14 -2.15 7.83
C GLY A 192 -9.93 -2.08 6.53
N CYS A 193 -9.99 -0.88 5.98
CA CYS A 193 -10.65 -0.63 4.70
C CYS A 193 -10.03 0.55 3.97
N ILE A 194 -9.81 0.39 2.68
CA ILE A 194 -9.51 1.47 1.75
C ILE A 194 -10.81 1.82 1.01
N GLY A 195 -11.15 3.11 0.92
CA GLY A 195 -12.33 3.60 0.21
C GLY A 195 -13.64 3.53 0.99
N CYS A 196 -13.65 3.01 2.24
CA CYS A 196 -14.86 3.01 3.08
C CYS A 196 -15.21 4.41 3.63
N VAL A 197 -14.22 5.30 3.67
CA VAL A 197 -14.40 6.71 4.01
C VAL A 197 -13.89 7.53 2.83
N GLY A 198 -14.82 8.11 2.06
CA GLY A 198 -14.49 8.77 0.79
C GLY A 198 -14.21 7.77 -0.35
N ASP A 199 -14.19 8.27 -1.55
CA ASP A 199 -14.00 7.46 -2.75
C ASP A 199 -12.53 7.15 -3.04
N ILE A 200 -12.30 6.03 -3.71
CA ILE A 200 -11.04 5.77 -4.42
C ILE A 200 -11.07 6.62 -5.71
N ALA A 201 -10.08 7.48 -5.88
CA ALA A 201 -9.98 8.38 -7.03
C ALA A 201 -8.74 8.08 -7.86
N LEU A 202 -8.82 8.24 -9.17
CA LEU A 202 -7.63 8.23 -10.01
C LEU A 202 -6.75 9.44 -9.67
N GLU A 203 -5.46 9.22 -9.53
CA GLU A 203 -4.49 10.25 -9.19
C GLU A 203 -4.53 11.42 -10.17
N ARG A 204 -4.63 11.14 -11.45
CA ARG A 204 -4.75 12.15 -12.50
C ARG A 204 -5.95 13.08 -12.30
N GLU A 205 -7.08 12.56 -11.87
CA GLU A 205 -8.29 13.35 -11.61
C GLU A 205 -8.09 14.28 -10.40
N HIS A 206 -7.45 13.79 -9.37
CA HIS A 206 -7.12 14.57 -8.19
C HIS A 206 -6.17 15.74 -8.52
N LEU A 207 -5.14 15.49 -9.32
CA LEU A 207 -4.23 16.53 -9.80
C LEU A 207 -4.92 17.60 -10.64
N TYR A 208 -5.78 17.20 -11.56
CA TYR A 208 -6.53 18.16 -12.38
C TYR A 208 -7.43 19.04 -11.53
N ALA A 209 -8.09 18.48 -10.52
CA ALA A 209 -8.92 19.23 -9.59
C ALA A 209 -8.09 20.24 -8.78
N LEU A 210 -6.92 19.84 -8.25
CA LEU A 210 -6.03 20.71 -7.50
C LEU A 210 -5.43 21.85 -8.32
N LEU A 211 -5.07 21.57 -9.58
CA LEU A 211 -4.45 22.55 -10.46
C LEU A 211 -5.48 23.41 -11.21
N GLY A 212 -6.78 23.18 -11.00
CA GLY A 212 -7.84 23.88 -11.71
C GLY A 212 -7.90 23.58 -13.21
N TRP A 213 -7.27 22.49 -13.64
CA TRP A 213 -7.26 22.09 -15.04
C TRP A 213 -8.59 21.45 -15.41
N ARG A 214 -9.12 21.82 -16.57
CA ARG A 214 -10.30 21.14 -17.09
C ARG A 214 -9.87 19.76 -17.59
N ARG A 215 -10.69 18.78 -17.25
CA ARG A 215 -10.59 17.39 -17.70
C ARG A 215 -10.50 17.36 -19.23
N GLY A 216 -9.30 17.11 -19.77
CA GLY A 216 -9.15 16.68 -21.16
C GLY A 216 -9.47 15.20 -21.23
N ASP A 217 -10.35 14.83 -22.16
CA ASP A 217 -10.83 13.49 -22.50
C ASP A 217 -10.84 12.49 -21.32
N ALA A 218 -12.05 12.27 -20.82
CA ALA A 218 -12.31 11.30 -19.76
C ALA A 218 -11.53 10.01 -20.06
N VAL A 219 -10.82 9.49 -19.06
CA VAL A 219 -10.45 8.08 -19.06
C VAL A 219 -11.78 7.33 -19.15
N ALA A 220 -12.15 6.97 -20.39
CA ALA A 220 -13.41 6.32 -20.66
C ALA A 220 -13.39 4.98 -19.97
N GLY A 221 -14.33 4.80 -19.03
CA GLY A 221 -14.83 3.49 -18.89
C GLY A 221 -14.89 2.92 -17.51
N HIS A 222 -14.07 2.90 -16.55
CA HIS A 222 -14.31 2.27 -15.23
C HIS A 222 -13.43 2.91 -14.15
N PRO A 223 -13.83 4.07 -13.60
CA PRO A 223 -13.12 4.68 -12.50
C PRO A 223 -13.20 3.77 -11.25
N PRO A 224 -12.20 3.82 -10.37
CA PRO A 224 -12.22 3.05 -9.13
C PRO A 224 -13.19 3.61 -8.07
N THR A 225 -13.95 4.65 -8.41
CA THR A 225 -14.94 5.28 -7.54
C THR A 225 -16.03 4.29 -7.13
N GLY A 226 -16.34 4.24 -5.84
CA GLY A 226 -17.34 3.34 -5.27
C GLY A 226 -16.81 1.96 -4.87
N TYR A 227 -15.58 1.57 -5.25
CA TYR A 227 -15.00 0.36 -4.69
C TYR A 227 -14.56 0.57 -3.23
N GLU A 228 -14.76 -0.47 -2.45
CA GLU A 228 -14.23 -0.59 -1.11
C GLU A 228 -13.36 -1.85 -1.02
N ILE A 229 -12.16 -1.72 -0.46
CA ILE A 229 -11.20 -2.81 -0.27
C ILE A 229 -11.13 -3.09 1.23
N ARG A 230 -11.79 -4.15 1.66
CA ARG A 230 -11.94 -4.52 3.07
C ARG A 230 -10.95 -5.61 3.46
N PHE A 231 -10.19 -5.35 4.50
CA PHE A 231 -9.19 -6.26 5.06
C PHE A 231 -9.82 -7.07 6.18
N ALA A 232 -9.85 -8.38 6.03
CA ALA A 232 -10.27 -9.27 7.12
C ALA A 232 -9.31 -9.15 8.32
N PRO A 233 -9.78 -9.39 9.56
CA PRO A 233 -8.93 -9.32 10.73
C PRO A 233 -7.67 -10.17 10.60
N ALA A 234 -6.52 -9.56 10.88
CA ALA A 234 -5.20 -10.18 10.92
C ALA A 234 -4.64 -10.16 12.34
N ALA A 235 -3.89 -11.19 12.74
CA ALA A 235 -3.25 -11.22 14.04
C ALA A 235 -2.10 -10.20 14.12
N ILE A 236 -2.02 -9.47 15.22
CA ILE A 236 -0.91 -8.58 15.52
C ILE A 236 0.18 -9.41 16.22
N GLY A 237 1.34 -9.53 15.57
CA GLY A 237 2.49 -10.22 16.14
C GLY A 237 3.20 -9.41 17.23
N ALA A 238 4.01 -10.07 18.04
CA ALA A 238 4.74 -9.45 19.15
C ALA A 238 5.68 -8.31 18.73
N THR A 239 6.06 -8.24 17.45
CA THR A 239 6.88 -7.16 16.89
C THR A 239 6.05 -6.04 16.27
N GLY A 240 4.73 -6.03 16.48
CA GLY A 240 3.82 -5.05 15.87
C GLY A 240 3.52 -5.30 14.39
N GLY A 241 4.04 -6.37 13.80
CA GLY A 241 3.72 -6.76 12.43
C GLY A 241 2.38 -7.46 12.35
N PHE A 242 1.71 -7.36 11.22
CA PHE A 242 0.46 -8.07 10.92
C PHE A 242 0.43 -8.50 9.46
N GLU A 243 -0.21 -9.64 9.21
CA GLU A 243 -0.38 -10.20 7.86
C GLU A 243 -1.73 -10.92 7.77
N GLY A 244 -2.50 -10.60 6.74
CA GLY A 244 -3.80 -11.19 6.45
C GLY A 244 -3.89 -11.70 5.02
N ALA A 245 -4.43 -12.90 4.86
CA ALA A 245 -4.58 -13.57 3.57
C ALA A 245 -5.99 -13.42 2.97
N SER A 246 -6.80 -12.48 3.47
CA SER A 246 -8.16 -12.28 2.97
C SER A 246 -8.46 -10.80 2.82
N VAL A 247 -8.76 -10.43 1.58
CA VAL A 247 -9.19 -9.10 1.18
C VAL A 247 -10.47 -9.24 0.37
N ALA A 248 -11.51 -8.50 0.73
CA ALA A 248 -12.75 -8.46 -0.01
C ALA A 248 -12.87 -7.12 -0.75
N VAL A 249 -13.24 -7.17 -2.02
CA VAL A 249 -13.59 -6.01 -2.81
C VAL A 249 -15.10 -5.95 -2.95
N THR A 250 -15.70 -4.79 -2.69
CA THR A 250 -17.14 -4.55 -2.85
C THR A 250 -17.39 -3.27 -3.65
N HIS A 251 -18.57 -3.17 -4.24
CA HIS A 251 -19.02 -1.97 -4.95
C HIS A 251 -20.55 -1.86 -4.83
N PRO A 252 -21.14 -0.67 -4.58
CA PRO A 252 -22.58 -0.53 -4.38
C PRO A 252 -23.40 -0.86 -5.63
N ASP A 253 -22.92 -0.53 -6.82
CA ASP A 253 -23.66 -0.63 -8.09
C ASP A 253 -23.15 -1.75 -9.00
N ARG A 254 -22.10 -2.50 -8.61
CA ARG A 254 -21.51 -3.58 -9.41
C ARG A 254 -21.52 -4.88 -8.64
N ALA A 255 -21.92 -5.95 -9.29
CA ALA A 255 -21.96 -7.27 -8.67
C ALA A 255 -20.56 -7.90 -8.70
N ILE A 256 -19.83 -7.83 -7.61
CA ILE A 256 -18.55 -8.53 -7.43
C ILE A 256 -18.86 -9.99 -7.14
N VAL A 257 -18.42 -10.89 -8.02
CA VAL A 257 -18.67 -12.35 -7.92
C VAL A 257 -17.49 -13.10 -7.32
N GLY A 258 -16.35 -12.47 -7.19
CA GLY A 258 -15.17 -13.03 -6.54
C GLY A 258 -14.16 -11.94 -6.22
N SER A 259 -13.50 -12.09 -5.08
CA SER A 259 -12.34 -11.29 -4.72
C SER A 259 -11.33 -12.14 -3.98
N ASP A 260 -10.06 -11.84 -4.17
CA ASP A 260 -8.92 -12.48 -3.52
C ASP A 260 -7.83 -11.45 -3.28
N GLY A 261 -7.01 -11.69 -2.26
CA GLY A 261 -5.91 -10.78 -1.97
C GLY A 261 -5.27 -11.01 -0.61
N SER A 262 -4.23 -10.26 -0.37
CA SER A 262 -3.49 -10.27 0.88
C SER A 262 -3.13 -8.85 1.30
N TRP A 263 -2.86 -8.66 2.56
CA TRP A 263 -2.40 -7.40 3.10
C TRP A 263 -1.45 -7.63 4.26
N SER A 264 -0.56 -6.69 4.46
CA SER A 264 0.36 -6.74 5.58
C SER A 264 0.82 -5.35 5.97
N GLY A 265 1.37 -5.25 7.18
CA GLY A 265 1.88 -3.98 7.67
C GLY A 265 2.55 -4.13 9.02
N ARG A 266 2.89 -2.99 9.59
CA ARG A 266 3.54 -2.90 10.88
C ARG A 266 3.14 -1.64 11.60
N PHE A 267 2.96 -1.75 12.92
CA PHE A 267 2.84 -0.61 13.82
C PHE A 267 4.20 0.01 14.12
N SER A 268 4.20 1.32 14.33
CA SER A 268 5.39 2.06 14.75
C SER A 268 5.85 1.66 16.14
N SER A 269 7.14 1.79 16.40
CA SER A 269 7.76 1.50 17.70
C SER A 269 7.46 2.58 18.74
N ARG A 270 6.98 3.75 18.32
CA ARG A 270 6.67 4.85 19.24
C ARG A 270 5.20 4.86 19.62
N PRO A 271 4.89 5.04 20.92
CA PRO A 271 3.53 5.13 21.38
C PRO A 271 2.95 6.55 21.19
N ALA A 272 1.63 6.62 21.03
CA ALA A 272 0.83 7.81 21.25
C ALA A 272 0.69 8.08 22.76
N GLY A 273 0.02 9.18 23.14
CA GLY A 273 -0.11 9.57 24.54
C GLY A 273 -0.90 8.58 25.41
N ASP A 274 -1.69 7.69 24.81
CA ASP A 274 -2.44 6.64 25.48
C ASP A 274 -1.71 5.28 25.50
N GLY A 275 -0.47 5.24 25.01
CA GLY A 275 0.36 4.03 24.97
C GLY A 275 0.13 3.13 23.75
N THR A 276 -0.82 3.46 22.85
CA THR A 276 -0.98 2.74 21.59
C THR A 276 0.10 3.16 20.57
N PRO A 277 0.47 2.30 19.59
CA PRO A 277 1.34 2.73 18.50
C PRO A 277 0.74 3.96 17.78
N ARG A 278 1.55 4.97 17.52
CA ARG A 278 1.04 6.21 16.93
C ARG A 278 0.84 6.14 15.41
N LEU A 279 1.54 5.25 14.73
CA LEU A 279 1.50 5.07 13.28
C LEU A 279 1.40 3.60 12.91
N ALA A 280 0.93 3.35 11.70
CA ALA A 280 1.16 2.08 11.01
C ALA A 280 1.35 2.32 9.52
N ALA A 281 2.08 1.42 8.87
CA ALA A 281 2.24 1.39 7.43
C ALA A 281 2.07 -0.02 6.91
N GLY A 282 1.69 -0.13 5.64
CA GLY A 282 1.51 -1.43 5.03
C GLY A 282 1.30 -1.37 3.53
N HIS A 283 1.04 -2.55 3.01
CA HIS A 283 0.63 -2.74 1.62
C HIS A 283 -0.49 -3.77 1.53
N ALA A 284 -1.26 -3.71 0.45
CA ALA A 284 -2.32 -4.66 0.14
C ALA A 284 -2.38 -4.91 -1.35
N SER A 285 -2.74 -6.14 -1.70
CA SER A 285 -3.06 -6.54 -3.06
C SER A 285 -4.46 -7.14 -3.05
N ALA A 286 -5.31 -6.72 -3.97
CA ALA A 286 -6.67 -7.21 -4.10
C ALA A 286 -7.01 -7.41 -5.57
N ALA A 287 -7.46 -8.59 -5.94
CA ALA A 287 -8.02 -8.89 -7.25
C ALA A 287 -9.52 -9.14 -7.14
N PHE A 288 -10.27 -8.83 -8.18
CA PHE A 288 -11.72 -9.04 -8.19
C PHE A 288 -12.25 -9.35 -9.59
N ALA A 289 -13.40 -9.99 -9.63
CA ALA A 289 -14.16 -10.24 -10.86
C ALA A 289 -15.60 -9.75 -10.69
N GLU A 290 -16.15 -9.17 -11.75
CA GLU A 290 -17.53 -8.69 -11.85
C GLU A 290 -18.42 -9.67 -12.62
N ALA A 291 -19.72 -9.64 -12.36
CA ALA A 291 -20.68 -10.53 -12.99
C ALA A 291 -20.82 -10.34 -14.52
N ASP A 292 -20.47 -9.17 -15.02
CA ASP A 292 -20.44 -8.85 -16.46
C ASP A 292 -19.15 -9.28 -17.18
N GLY A 293 -18.25 -9.93 -16.46
CA GLY A 293 -16.96 -10.41 -16.96
C GLY A 293 -15.81 -9.41 -16.84
N GLY A 294 -16.03 -8.27 -16.19
CA GLY A 294 -14.97 -7.35 -15.82
C GLY A 294 -14.04 -7.97 -14.78
N GLU A 295 -12.75 -7.69 -14.88
CA GLU A 295 -11.74 -8.11 -13.92
C GLU A 295 -10.86 -6.91 -13.53
N GLY A 296 -10.53 -6.79 -12.25
CA GLY A 296 -9.67 -5.73 -11.80
C GLY A 296 -8.75 -6.12 -10.65
N SER A 297 -7.79 -5.24 -10.38
CA SER A 297 -6.91 -5.38 -9.22
C SER A 297 -6.46 -4.03 -8.67
N PHE A 298 -6.16 -4.03 -7.38
CA PHE A 298 -5.53 -2.93 -6.66
C PHE A 298 -4.22 -3.43 -6.05
N ASP A 299 -3.11 -2.79 -6.37
CA ASP A 299 -1.86 -2.90 -5.63
C ASP A 299 -1.68 -1.61 -4.85
N SER A 300 -1.76 -1.69 -3.54
CA SER A 300 -1.89 -0.54 -2.64
C SER A 300 -0.75 -0.48 -1.63
N ILE A 301 -0.35 0.72 -1.29
CA ILE A 301 0.41 1.04 -0.08
C ILE A 301 -0.41 1.97 0.80
N PHE A 302 -0.12 2.01 2.08
CA PHE A 302 -0.80 2.92 2.99
C PHE A 302 0.06 3.35 4.18
N THR A 303 -0.28 4.51 4.73
CA THR A 303 0.16 4.98 6.04
C THR A 303 -1.05 5.49 6.80
N VAL A 304 -1.11 5.20 8.09
CA VAL A 304 -2.18 5.65 8.98
C VAL A 304 -1.62 6.22 10.27
N LEU A 305 -2.36 7.14 10.87
CA LEU A 305 -2.02 7.82 12.11
C LEU A 305 -3.07 7.58 13.18
N HIS A 306 -2.62 7.54 14.42
CA HIS A 306 -3.51 7.53 15.57
C HIS A 306 -4.36 8.81 15.63
N PRO A 307 -5.60 8.78 16.09
CA PRO A 307 -6.50 9.95 16.12
C PRO A 307 -5.94 11.17 16.82
N THR A 308 -5.11 10.98 17.85
CA THR A 308 -4.47 12.11 18.56
C THR A 308 -3.48 12.90 17.70
N LEU A 309 -3.06 12.34 16.56
CA LEU A 309 -2.18 12.99 15.60
C LEU A 309 -2.93 13.56 14.40
N LEU A 310 -4.21 13.25 14.28
CA LEU A 310 -5.06 13.83 13.23
C LEU A 310 -5.41 15.28 13.59
N PRO A 311 -5.52 16.19 12.61
CA PRO A 311 -6.02 17.52 12.87
C PRO A 311 -7.45 17.44 13.45
N GLU A 312 -7.75 18.26 14.44
CA GLU A 312 -9.16 18.41 14.85
C GLU A 312 -9.98 18.78 13.61
N PRO A 313 -11.13 18.10 13.37
CA PRO A 313 -12.02 18.53 12.31
C PRO A 313 -12.34 20.01 12.53
N PRO A 314 -12.44 20.82 11.45
CA PRO A 314 -12.80 22.23 11.60
C PRO A 314 -14.04 22.28 12.47
N ARG A 315 -13.94 22.94 13.62
CA ARG A 315 -15.11 23.19 14.46
C ARG A 315 -16.07 23.94 13.56
N ASP A 316 -17.28 23.43 13.42
CA ASP A 316 -18.36 24.17 12.80
C ASP A 316 -18.46 25.49 13.57
N ASP A 317 -17.78 26.51 13.09
CA ASP A 317 -17.91 27.85 13.58
C ASP A 317 -19.38 28.26 13.26
N PRO A 318 -20.26 28.39 14.25
CA PRO A 318 -21.60 28.85 13.99
C PRO A 318 -21.43 30.29 13.50
N ARG A 319 -21.30 30.45 12.16
CA ARG A 319 -21.27 31.79 11.59
C ARG A 319 -22.51 32.50 12.12
N PRO A 320 -22.31 33.65 12.81
CA PRO A 320 -23.46 34.45 13.17
C PRO A 320 -24.19 34.76 11.86
N GLY A 321 -25.43 34.29 11.77
CA GLY A 321 -26.31 34.61 10.65
C GLY A 321 -26.38 36.09 10.40
N PRO A 322 -26.64 36.53 9.18
CA PRO A 322 -26.75 37.94 8.83
C PRO A 322 -27.84 38.65 9.58
#